data_0c3691303befd2649a1f14b6bfd78419
#
_entry.id   0c3691303befd2649a1f14b6bfd78419
#
_cell.length_a   1.000
_cell.length_b   1.000
_cell.length_c   1.000
_cell.angle_alpha   90.00
_cell.angle_beta   90.00
_cell.angle_gamma   90.00
#
_symmetry.space_group_name_H-M   'P 1'
#
loop_
_entity.id
_entity.type
_entity.pdbx_description
1 polymer ?
#
loop_
_entity_poly.entity_id
_entity_poly.type
_entity_poly.pdbx_seq_one_letter_code
_entity_poly.pdbx_strand_id
1 'polypeptide(L)'
;QSLVQTCPHCDTAWEPGPSGGMSIVPFFFPSGEEPTIYLPFWNLHCTASGFHLQTWADLVRLTNIPRVVLPWMESTSFSFRVPAFKIRPELFLALSSRLSLYQPTAEEREKLPGAHLHPVTLPREEAFQALPVVLGYLAPARKNLFPKILGGSLRPVQTRIEYLPFLEKPEEFIQPEMNMAIQKK
;
A
#
# COMPACT_ATOMS: atom_id res chain seq x y z
N GLN A 1 -17.64 9.26 3.22
CA GLN A 1 -16.86 10.11 4.15
C GLN A 1 -15.44 9.56 4.22
N SER A 2 -14.43 10.45 4.15
CA SER A 2 -13.03 10.04 4.27
C SER A 2 -12.66 9.82 5.74
N LEU A 3 -11.89 8.77 6.04
CA LEU A 3 -11.34 8.49 7.37
C LEU A 3 -10.13 9.40 7.67
N VAL A 4 -9.42 9.85 6.62
CA VAL A 4 -8.39 10.88 6.73
C VAL A 4 -8.99 12.18 6.19
N GLN A 5 -8.99 13.20 7.05
CA GLN A 5 -9.44 14.54 6.69
C GLN A 5 -8.24 15.35 6.22
N THR A 6 -8.38 16.05 5.10
CA THR A 6 -7.35 16.94 4.57
C THR A 6 -7.83 18.37 4.62
N CYS A 7 -6.96 19.30 5.01
CA CYS A 7 -7.21 20.72 5.00
C CYS A 7 -6.35 21.40 3.94
N PRO A 8 -6.92 21.91 2.86
CA PRO A 8 -6.15 22.60 1.82
C PRO A 8 -5.66 23.99 2.27
N HIS A 9 -6.13 24.48 3.42
CA HIS A 9 -5.72 25.78 3.95
C HIS A 9 -4.42 25.73 4.74
N CYS A 10 -4.19 24.60 5.45
CA CYS A 10 -2.94 24.40 6.23
C CYS A 10 -2.14 23.18 5.73
N ASP A 11 -2.52 22.61 4.60
CA ASP A 11 -1.84 21.47 3.95
C ASP A 11 -1.55 20.31 4.91
N THR A 12 -2.50 20.03 5.82
CA THR A 12 -2.36 18.93 6.78
C THR A 12 -3.42 17.87 6.57
N ALA A 13 -3.09 16.65 6.97
CA ALA A 13 -4.02 15.52 7.00
C ALA A 13 -4.14 14.99 8.43
N TRP A 14 -5.35 14.60 8.84
CA TRP A 14 -5.63 14.05 10.15
C TRP A 14 -6.47 12.79 10.10
N GLU A 15 -6.22 11.89 11.02
CA GLU A 15 -7.08 10.73 11.29
C GLU A 15 -7.56 10.74 12.75
N PRO A 16 -8.71 10.11 13.06
CA PRO A 16 -9.12 9.90 14.45
C PRO A 16 -8.09 9.05 15.19
N GLY A 17 -7.60 9.57 16.31
CA GLY A 17 -6.69 8.85 17.19
C GLY A 17 -7.42 7.86 18.12
N PRO A 18 -6.68 6.88 18.69
CA PRO A 18 -7.25 5.83 19.55
C PRO A 18 -7.93 6.36 20.81
N SER A 19 -7.54 7.54 21.28
CA SER A 19 -8.05 8.19 22.49
C SER A 19 -9.13 9.25 22.22
N GLY A 20 -9.70 9.27 21.02
CA GLY A 20 -10.75 10.22 20.63
C GLY A 20 -10.22 11.59 20.18
N GLY A 21 -8.92 11.80 20.13
CA GLY A 21 -8.28 12.97 19.53
C GLY A 21 -8.06 12.81 18.02
N MET A 22 -7.48 13.85 17.39
CA MET A 22 -7.03 13.81 16.00
C MET A 22 -5.52 13.70 15.96
N SER A 23 -5.00 12.78 15.15
CA SER A 23 -3.56 12.61 14.91
C SER A 23 -3.20 13.12 13.53
N ILE A 24 -2.09 13.86 13.40
CA ILE A 24 -1.56 14.28 12.11
C ILE A 24 -1.01 13.04 11.40
N VAL A 25 -1.37 12.90 10.14
CA VAL A 25 -0.92 11.80 9.27
C VAL A 25 -0.01 12.40 8.21
N PRO A 26 1.27 12.01 8.15
CA PRO A 26 2.13 12.39 7.05
C PRO A 26 1.65 11.75 5.75
N PHE A 27 1.68 12.49 4.67
CA PHE A 27 1.31 12.03 3.35
C PHE A 27 2.50 12.07 2.40
N PHE A 28 2.54 11.10 1.50
CA PHE A 28 3.65 10.86 0.59
C PHE A 28 3.13 10.81 -0.84
N PHE A 29 3.88 11.44 -1.74
CA PHE A 29 3.57 11.47 -3.17
C PHE A 29 4.82 11.11 -3.96
N PRO A 30 4.71 10.38 -5.07
CA PRO A 30 5.83 10.21 -6.00
C PRO A 30 6.15 11.53 -6.71
N SER A 31 7.38 11.67 -7.15
CA SER A 31 7.78 12.74 -8.06
C SER A 31 7.30 12.41 -9.47
N GLY A 32 6.80 13.38 -10.23
CA GLY A 32 6.39 13.16 -11.63
C GLY A 32 5.33 14.13 -12.12
N GLU A 33 4.76 13.81 -13.27
CA GLU A 33 3.70 14.58 -13.93
C GLU A 33 2.44 14.66 -13.07
N GLU A 34 1.69 15.75 -13.19
CA GLU A 34 0.44 15.94 -12.47
C GLU A 34 -0.62 14.92 -12.94
N PRO A 35 -1.07 14.04 -12.06
CA PRO A 35 -2.13 13.08 -12.37
C PRO A 35 -3.49 13.79 -12.36
N THR A 36 -4.52 13.12 -12.88
CA THR A 36 -5.90 13.61 -12.77
C THR A 36 -6.50 13.30 -11.39
N ILE A 37 -6.00 12.26 -10.73
CA ILE A 37 -6.42 11.86 -9.38
C ILE A 37 -5.28 11.16 -8.63
N TYR A 38 -5.25 11.33 -7.32
CA TYR A 38 -4.41 10.54 -6.42
C TYR A 38 -5.25 9.53 -5.65
N LEU A 39 -4.89 8.24 -5.73
CA LEU A 39 -5.51 7.17 -4.94
C LEU A 39 -4.67 6.89 -3.69
N PRO A 40 -5.30 6.77 -2.50
CA PRO A 40 -4.59 6.52 -1.26
C PRO A 40 -4.25 5.05 -1.06
N PHE A 41 -3.05 4.77 -0.53
CA PHE A 41 -2.60 3.44 -0.15
C PHE A 41 -1.96 3.47 1.23
N TRP A 42 -2.27 2.47 2.05
CA TRP A 42 -1.52 2.22 3.27
C TRP A 42 -0.19 1.58 2.92
N ASN A 43 0.90 2.23 3.28
CA ASN A 43 2.24 1.66 3.28
C ASN A 43 2.51 1.13 4.69
N LEU A 44 2.62 -0.20 4.80
CA LEU A 44 2.71 -0.93 6.05
C LEU A 44 4.07 -1.63 6.11
N HIS A 45 5.01 -1.03 6.84
CA HIS A 45 6.26 -1.71 7.18
C HIS A 45 6.03 -2.60 8.39
N CYS A 46 6.31 -3.90 8.24
CA CYS A 46 6.00 -4.92 9.25
C CYS A 46 7.22 -5.77 9.55
N THR A 47 7.35 -6.20 10.79
CA THR A 47 8.21 -7.33 11.16
C THR A 47 7.39 -8.62 11.17
N ALA A 48 8.02 -9.71 10.72
CA ALA A 48 7.42 -11.03 10.72
C ALA A 48 8.02 -11.91 11.81
N SER A 49 7.23 -12.77 12.44
CA SER A 49 7.70 -13.87 13.27
C SER A 49 7.14 -15.19 12.76
N GLY A 50 7.92 -16.27 12.87
CA GLY A 50 7.61 -17.57 12.29
C GLY A 50 8.04 -17.75 10.82
N PHE A 51 8.41 -16.68 10.13
CA PHE A 51 9.02 -16.67 8.80
C PHE A 51 9.85 -15.39 8.60
N HIS A 52 10.81 -15.44 7.66
CA HIS A 52 11.69 -14.29 7.41
C HIS A 52 11.10 -13.41 6.31
N LEU A 53 10.86 -12.12 6.64
CA LEU A 53 10.37 -11.12 5.70
C LEU A 53 10.78 -9.72 6.21
N GLN A 54 11.95 -9.24 5.78
CA GLN A 54 12.48 -7.93 6.14
C GLN A 54 12.84 -7.10 4.92
N THR A 55 13.35 -7.75 3.89
CA THR A 55 13.85 -7.11 2.68
C THR A 55 13.01 -7.46 1.47
N TRP A 56 13.18 -6.71 0.40
CA TRP A 56 12.56 -7.04 -0.87
C TRP A 56 13.03 -8.41 -1.42
N ALA A 57 14.31 -8.73 -1.21
CA ALA A 57 14.84 -10.05 -1.54
C ALA A 57 14.10 -11.17 -0.82
N ASP A 58 13.79 -10.98 0.47
CA ASP A 58 13.02 -11.95 1.25
C ASP A 58 11.63 -12.19 0.66
N LEU A 59 10.94 -11.13 0.23
CA LEU A 59 9.64 -11.26 -0.42
C LEU A 59 9.74 -12.12 -1.69
N VAL A 60 10.71 -11.83 -2.55
CA VAL A 60 10.92 -12.58 -3.81
C VAL A 60 11.18 -14.06 -3.51
N ARG A 61 12.04 -14.36 -2.53
CA ARG A 61 12.34 -15.74 -2.13
C ARG A 61 11.15 -16.45 -1.49
N LEU A 62 10.46 -15.75 -0.59
CA LEU A 62 9.33 -16.29 0.14
C LEU A 62 8.19 -16.64 -0.81
N THR A 63 7.88 -15.77 -1.74
CA THR A 63 6.77 -15.92 -2.68
C THR A 63 7.12 -16.74 -3.91
N ASN A 64 8.42 -17.00 -4.15
CA ASN A 64 8.92 -17.73 -5.33
C ASN A 64 8.49 -17.10 -6.67
N ILE A 65 8.44 -15.78 -6.70
CA ILE A 65 8.15 -15.05 -7.93
C ILE A 65 9.31 -15.28 -8.92
N PRO A 66 9.05 -15.43 -10.23
CA PRO A 66 10.08 -15.60 -11.24
C PRO A 66 10.85 -14.30 -11.48
N ARG A 67 11.56 -13.85 -10.46
CA ARG A 67 12.37 -12.62 -10.47
C ARG A 67 13.76 -12.91 -9.91
N VAL A 68 14.78 -12.44 -10.61
CA VAL A 68 16.16 -12.53 -10.12
C VAL A 68 16.33 -11.57 -8.94
N VAL A 69 16.86 -12.09 -7.85
CA VAL A 69 17.23 -11.27 -6.69
C VAL A 69 18.51 -10.52 -7.03
N LEU A 70 18.43 -9.20 -7.02
CA LEU A 70 19.57 -8.31 -7.25
C LEU A 70 20.20 -7.89 -5.91
N PRO A 71 21.52 -7.61 -5.87
CA PRO A 71 22.22 -7.27 -4.62
C PRO A 71 21.57 -6.13 -3.82
N TRP A 72 21.07 -5.11 -4.49
CA TRP A 72 20.42 -3.97 -3.82
C TRP A 72 19.11 -4.34 -3.14
N MET A 73 18.41 -5.40 -3.56
CA MET A 73 17.20 -5.89 -2.90
C MET A 73 17.46 -6.47 -1.51
N GLU A 74 18.68 -6.93 -1.24
CA GLU A 74 19.09 -7.45 0.08
C GLU A 74 19.15 -6.34 1.15
N SER A 75 19.44 -5.11 0.72
CA SER A 75 19.54 -3.96 1.61
C SER A 75 18.31 -3.06 1.59
N THR A 76 17.35 -3.29 0.66
CA THR A 76 16.14 -2.51 0.55
C THR A 76 15.06 -3.09 1.46
N SER A 77 14.61 -2.29 2.44
CA SER A 77 13.49 -2.68 3.29
C SER A 77 12.21 -2.85 2.47
N PHE A 78 11.39 -3.80 2.88
CA PHE A 78 10.13 -4.11 2.22
C PHE A 78 8.94 -3.56 3.01
N SER A 79 7.96 -3.03 2.29
CA SER A 79 6.67 -2.61 2.84
C SER A 79 5.52 -3.12 2.00
N PHE A 80 4.45 -3.55 2.65
CA PHE A 80 3.20 -3.82 1.96
C PHE A 80 2.54 -2.50 1.56
N ARG A 81 1.98 -2.46 0.36
CA ARG A 81 1.12 -1.37 -0.09
C ARG A 81 -0.25 -1.92 -0.41
N VAL A 82 -1.23 -1.47 0.33
CA VAL A 82 -2.62 -1.93 0.16
C VAL A 82 -3.55 -0.73 -0.04
N PRO A 83 -4.60 -0.84 -0.86
CA PRO A 83 -5.56 0.24 -1.05
C PRO A 83 -6.12 0.72 0.29
N ALA A 84 -6.14 2.03 0.48
CA ALA A 84 -6.74 2.68 1.65
C ALA A 84 -8.23 3.04 1.38
N PHE A 85 -8.83 2.46 0.35
CA PHE A 85 -10.21 2.66 -0.04
C PHE A 85 -10.91 1.33 -0.31
N LYS A 86 -12.22 1.31 -0.11
CA LYS A 86 -13.03 0.10 -0.33
C LYS A 86 -13.17 -0.18 -1.82
N ILE A 87 -12.82 -1.39 -2.21
CA ILE A 87 -12.84 -1.87 -3.58
C ILE A 87 -13.13 -3.38 -3.56
N ARG A 88 -13.51 -3.96 -4.70
CA ARG A 88 -13.75 -5.41 -4.80
C ARG A 88 -12.52 -6.22 -4.37
N PRO A 89 -12.72 -7.35 -3.66
CA PRO A 89 -11.61 -8.14 -3.09
C PRO A 89 -10.55 -8.56 -4.10
N GLU A 90 -10.95 -8.94 -5.32
CA GLU A 90 -10.03 -9.36 -6.37
C GLU A 90 -9.10 -8.23 -6.81
N LEU A 91 -9.67 -7.01 -6.95
CA LEU A 91 -8.89 -5.82 -7.29
C LEU A 91 -8.02 -5.37 -6.11
N PHE A 92 -8.53 -5.46 -4.88
CA PHE A 92 -7.74 -5.20 -3.67
C PHE A 92 -6.48 -6.07 -3.63
N LEU A 93 -6.63 -7.39 -3.83
CA LEU A 93 -5.51 -8.32 -3.82
C LEU A 93 -4.54 -8.09 -4.98
N ALA A 94 -5.07 -7.85 -6.18
CA ALA A 94 -4.25 -7.58 -7.37
C ALA A 94 -3.42 -6.30 -7.20
N LEU A 95 -4.03 -5.21 -6.72
CA LEU A 95 -3.36 -3.94 -6.44
C LEU A 95 -2.32 -4.08 -5.35
N SER A 96 -2.72 -4.65 -4.20
CA SER A 96 -1.82 -4.88 -3.07
C SER A 96 -0.58 -5.66 -3.49
N SER A 97 -0.77 -6.71 -4.29
CA SER A 97 0.31 -7.55 -4.77
C SER A 97 1.25 -6.80 -5.71
N ARG A 98 0.70 -6.12 -6.72
CA ARG A 98 1.50 -5.38 -7.70
C ARG A 98 2.29 -4.25 -7.05
N LEU A 99 1.64 -3.44 -6.20
CA LEU A 99 2.29 -2.32 -5.52
C LEU A 99 3.34 -2.77 -4.50
N SER A 100 3.07 -3.86 -3.76
CA SER A 100 4.05 -4.45 -2.84
C SER A 100 5.25 -5.04 -3.58
N LEU A 101 5.09 -5.48 -4.83
CA LEU A 101 6.19 -5.95 -5.67
C LEU A 101 6.93 -4.82 -6.38
N TYR A 102 6.22 -3.77 -6.76
CA TYR A 102 6.81 -2.64 -7.50
C TYR A 102 7.62 -1.73 -6.57
N GLN A 103 7.20 -1.56 -5.32
CA GLN A 103 7.82 -0.67 -4.33
C GLN A 103 8.04 0.75 -4.88
N PRO A 104 6.97 1.48 -5.31
CA PRO A 104 7.12 2.82 -5.84
C PRO A 104 7.78 3.74 -4.83
N THR A 105 8.60 4.66 -5.31
CA THR A 105 9.21 5.68 -4.47
C THR A 105 8.19 6.79 -4.23
N ALA A 106 8.01 7.18 -2.97
CA ALA A 106 7.17 8.30 -2.58
C ALA A 106 7.90 9.14 -1.54
N GLU A 107 7.85 10.46 -1.70
CA GLU A 107 8.48 11.44 -0.83
C GLU A 107 7.42 12.14 0.01
N GLU A 108 7.76 12.48 1.24
CA GLU A 108 6.93 13.33 2.09
C GLU A 108 6.85 14.72 1.48
N ARG A 109 5.65 15.27 1.39
CA ARG A 109 5.43 16.62 0.89
C ARG A 109 4.75 17.48 1.95
N GLU A 110 5.20 18.73 2.03
CA GLU A 110 4.63 19.74 2.92
C GLU A 110 3.28 20.28 2.41
N LYS A 111 3.02 20.17 1.11
CA LYS A 111 1.83 20.72 0.47
C LYS A 111 1.02 19.64 -0.24
N LEU A 112 -0.29 19.73 -0.08
CA LEU A 112 -1.22 18.93 -0.84
C LEU A 112 -1.14 19.31 -2.33
N PRO A 113 -1.18 18.32 -3.25
CA PRO A 113 -1.22 18.59 -4.67
C PRO A 113 -2.56 19.27 -5.03
N GLY A 114 -2.55 20.09 -6.08
CA GLY A 114 -3.77 20.68 -6.64
C GLY A 114 -4.73 19.68 -7.28
N ALA A 115 -4.29 18.44 -7.50
CA ALA A 115 -5.11 17.38 -8.08
C ALA A 115 -6.08 16.78 -7.04
N HIS A 116 -7.13 16.14 -7.53
CA HIS A 116 -8.16 15.51 -6.70
C HIS A 116 -7.60 14.33 -5.89
N LEU A 117 -7.86 14.33 -4.59
CA LEU A 117 -7.53 13.22 -3.70
C LEU A 117 -8.74 12.30 -3.52
N HIS A 118 -8.60 11.03 -3.84
CA HIS A 118 -9.63 10.03 -3.54
C HIS A 118 -9.72 9.82 -2.01
N PRO A 119 -10.94 9.72 -1.44
CA PRO A 119 -11.09 9.58 0.00
C PRO A 119 -10.55 8.26 0.53
N VAL A 120 -9.99 8.30 1.74
CA VAL A 120 -9.62 7.11 2.51
C VAL A 120 -10.88 6.53 3.14
N THR A 121 -11.25 5.32 2.77
CA THR A 121 -12.48 4.65 3.24
C THR A 121 -12.23 3.26 3.85
N LEU A 122 -10.99 2.75 3.78
CA LEU A 122 -10.58 1.52 4.44
C LEU A 122 -9.69 1.87 5.66
N PRO A 123 -10.09 1.48 6.89
CA PRO A 123 -9.28 1.70 8.09
C PRO A 123 -7.93 0.98 8.01
N ARG A 124 -6.92 1.56 8.63
CA ARG A 124 -5.57 1.00 8.72
C ARG A 124 -5.56 -0.40 9.34
N GLU A 125 -6.37 -0.61 10.38
CA GLU A 125 -6.49 -1.88 11.07
C GLU A 125 -7.05 -3.00 10.16
N GLU A 126 -8.06 -2.68 9.34
CA GLU A 126 -8.60 -3.62 8.35
C GLU A 126 -7.57 -3.94 7.26
N ALA A 127 -6.86 -2.91 6.78
CA ALA A 127 -5.77 -3.08 5.81
C ALA A 127 -4.67 -4.00 6.36
N PHE A 128 -4.30 -3.82 7.64
CA PHE A 128 -3.31 -4.65 8.30
C PHE A 128 -3.78 -6.11 8.45
N GLN A 129 -5.03 -6.33 8.84
CA GLN A 129 -5.62 -7.67 8.96
C GLN A 129 -5.66 -8.42 7.62
N ALA A 130 -5.69 -7.72 6.50
CA ALA A 130 -5.67 -8.33 5.17
C ALA A 130 -4.28 -8.84 4.73
N LEU A 131 -3.18 -8.42 5.39
CA LEU A 131 -1.80 -8.73 4.94
C LEU A 131 -1.49 -10.23 4.82
N PRO A 132 -1.95 -11.13 5.73
CA PRO A 132 -1.75 -12.57 5.54
C PRO A 132 -2.38 -13.09 4.23
N VAL A 133 -3.54 -12.55 3.85
CA VAL A 133 -4.24 -12.93 2.61
C VAL A 133 -3.49 -12.37 1.40
N VAL A 134 -3.02 -11.12 1.46
CA VAL A 134 -2.19 -10.51 0.41
C VAL A 134 -0.90 -11.32 0.20
N LEU A 135 -0.24 -11.71 1.28
CA LEU A 135 0.98 -12.52 1.20
C LEU A 135 0.70 -13.91 0.61
N GLY A 136 -0.42 -14.53 1.01
CA GLY A 136 -0.88 -15.79 0.43
C GLY A 136 -1.19 -15.68 -1.07
N TYR A 137 -1.80 -14.59 -1.49
CA TYR A 137 -2.07 -14.31 -2.91
C TYR A 137 -0.79 -14.11 -3.72
N LEU A 138 0.24 -13.49 -3.14
CA LEU A 138 1.56 -13.33 -3.74
C LEU A 138 2.31 -14.67 -3.93
N ALA A 139 1.95 -15.71 -3.18
CA ALA A 139 2.64 -17.00 -3.16
C ALA A 139 1.76 -18.20 -3.58
N PRO A 140 1.04 -18.15 -4.71
CA PRO A 140 0.06 -19.19 -5.05
C PRO A 140 0.68 -20.57 -5.25
N ALA A 141 1.95 -20.65 -5.67
CA ALA A 141 2.66 -21.92 -5.86
C ALA A 141 3.23 -22.52 -4.56
N ARG A 142 3.19 -21.79 -3.47
CA ARG A 142 3.78 -22.18 -2.17
C ARG A 142 2.70 -22.62 -1.17
N LYS A 143 1.99 -23.72 -1.44
CA LYS A 143 0.96 -24.26 -0.53
C LYS A 143 1.47 -24.51 0.89
N ASN A 144 2.74 -24.87 1.05
CA ASN A 144 3.40 -25.08 2.34
C ASN A 144 3.73 -23.78 3.09
N LEU A 145 3.61 -22.62 2.46
CA LEU A 145 3.81 -21.33 3.09
C LEU A 145 2.59 -20.90 3.93
N PHE A 146 1.39 -21.28 3.52
CA PHE A 146 0.15 -20.93 4.23
C PHE A 146 0.16 -21.29 5.72
N PRO A 147 0.52 -22.51 6.13
CA PRO A 147 0.61 -22.85 7.55
C PRO A 147 1.62 -21.97 8.31
N LYS A 148 2.72 -21.58 7.67
CA LYS A 148 3.73 -20.70 8.27
C LYS A 148 3.23 -19.27 8.41
N ILE A 149 2.51 -18.73 7.41
CA ILE A 149 1.89 -17.41 7.47
C ILE A 149 0.81 -17.39 8.56
N LEU A 150 -0.05 -18.41 8.62
CA LEU A 150 -1.12 -18.50 9.62
C LEU A 150 -0.61 -18.78 11.04
N GLY A 151 0.48 -19.53 11.16
CA GLY A 151 1.13 -19.82 12.45
C GLY A 151 2.12 -18.74 12.90
N GLY A 152 2.48 -17.83 11.99
CA GLY A 152 3.33 -16.68 12.25
C GLY A 152 2.51 -15.45 12.65
N SER A 153 3.21 -14.33 12.82
CA SER A 153 2.55 -13.04 13.01
C SER A 153 3.29 -11.94 12.24
N LEU A 154 2.50 -10.98 11.77
CA LEU A 154 3.00 -9.70 11.28
C LEU A 154 2.71 -8.64 12.34
N ARG A 155 3.66 -7.75 12.58
CA ARG A 155 3.48 -6.62 13.50
C ARG A 155 3.85 -5.33 12.78
N PRO A 156 3.01 -4.31 12.80
CA PRO A 156 3.32 -3.04 12.20
C PRO A 156 4.46 -2.36 12.96
N VAL A 157 5.47 -1.89 12.24
CA VAL A 157 6.57 -1.08 12.77
C VAL A 157 6.33 0.37 12.41
N GLN A 158 5.95 0.61 11.16
CA GLN A 158 5.64 1.94 10.65
C GLN A 158 4.46 1.84 9.69
N THR A 159 3.58 2.81 9.80
CA THR A 159 2.43 2.97 8.91
C THR A 159 2.37 4.40 8.42
N ARG A 160 2.20 4.56 7.11
CA ARG A 160 2.01 5.86 6.49
C ARG A 160 1.00 5.76 5.35
N ILE A 161 0.43 6.90 4.97
CA ILE A 161 -0.42 6.95 3.80
C ILE A 161 0.38 7.48 2.61
N GLU A 162 0.26 6.80 1.48
CA GLU A 162 0.87 7.21 0.21
C GLU A 162 -0.24 7.44 -0.81
N TYR A 163 -0.18 8.57 -1.49
CA TYR A 163 -1.10 8.90 -2.56
C TYR A 163 -0.39 8.69 -3.89
N LEU A 164 -0.82 7.69 -4.64
CA LEU A 164 -0.23 7.35 -5.92
C LEU A 164 -1.01 7.97 -7.08
N PRO A 165 -0.32 8.45 -8.13
CA PRO A 165 -0.93 9.13 -9.26
C PRO A 165 -1.65 8.15 -10.17
N PHE A 166 -2.86 8.53 -10.60
CA PHE A 166 -3.64 7.79 -11.58
C PHE A 166 -4.25 8.76 -12.60
N LEU A 167 -4.49 8.26 -13.81
CA LEU A 167 -5.33 8.91 -14.79
C LEU A 167 -6.75 8.45 -14.58
N GLU A 168 -7.65 9.37 -14.34
CA GLU A 168 -9.07 9.07 -14.17
C GLU A 168 -9.78 9.04 -15.53
N LYS A 169 -10.42 7.91 -15.83
CA LYS A 169 -11.34 7.74 -16.94
C LYS A 169 -12.75 7.46 -16.42
N PRO A 170 -13.81 7.57 -17.26
CA PRO A 170 -15.18 7.34 -16.82
C PRO A 170 -15.40 6.03 -16.06
N GLU A 171 -14.83 4.93 -16.54
CA GLU A 171 -15.06 3.58 -15.99
C GLU A 171 -13.88 3.04 -15.19
N GLU A 172 -12.71 3.68 -15.26
CA GLU A 172 -11.48 3.13 -14.68
C GLU A 172 -10.48 4.19 -14.22
N PHE A 173 -9.60 3.79 -13.31
CA PHE A 173 -8.36 4.49 -13.00
C PHE A 173 -7.19 3.75 -13.64
N ILE A 174 -6.31 4.48 -14.34
CA ILE A 174 -5.14 3.91 -14.99
C ILE A 174 -3.88 4.41 -14.29
N GLN A 175 -2.99 3.48 -13.94
CA GLN A 175 -1.65 3.78 -13.50
C GLN A 175 -0.68 3.42 -14.64
N PRO A 176 -0.12 4.42 -15.35
CA PRO A 176 0.66 4.18 -16.58
C PRO A 176 1.96 3.42 -16.34
N GLU A 177 2.71 3.77 -15.29
CA GLU A 177 4.02 3.18 -15.01
C GLU A 177 3.94 1.67 -14.73
N MET A 178 2.84 1.22 -14.12
CA MET A 178 2.61 -0.18 -13.81
C MET A 178 1.75 -0.90 -14.84
N ASN A 179 1.34 -0.19 -15.90
CA ASN A 179 0.39 -0.69 -16.91
C ASN A 179 -0.81 -1.38 -16.26
N MET A 180 -1.49 -0.67 -15.37
CA MET A 180 -2.56 -1.21 -14.54
C MET A 180 -3.81 -0.35 -14.64
N ALA A 181 -4.95 -1.02 -14.83
CA ALA A 181 -6.27 -0.40 -14.80
C ALA A 181 -7.11 -0.96 -13.63
N ILE A 182 -7.86 -0.07 -12.98
CA ILE A 182 -8.77 -0.38 -11.88
C ILE A 182 -10.17 0.03 -12.30
N GLN A 183 -11.09 -0.92 -12.38
CA GLN A 183 -12.49 -0.62 -12.65
C GLN A 183 -13.13 0.10 -11.46
N LYS A 184 -13.90 1.17 -11.72
CA LYS A 184 -14.58 1.97 -10.70
C LYS A 184 -15.77 1.26 -10.03
N LYS A 185 -16.30 0.21 -10.67
CA LYS A 185 -17.46 -0.59 -10.19
C LYS A 185 -17.06 -2.02 -9.89
#